data_6597052f300c6cc98b6b0b6f3d15aa90
#
_entry.id   6597052f300c6cc98b6b0b6f3d15aa90
#
_cell.length_a   1.000
_cell.length_b   1.000
_cell.length_c   1.000
_cell.angle_alpha   90.00
_cell.angle_beta   90.00
_cell.angle_gamma   90.00
#
_symmetry.space_group_name_H-M   'P 1'
#
loop_
_entity.id
_entity.type
_entity.pdbx_description
1 polymer ?
#
loop_
_entity_poly.entity_id
_entity_poly.type
_entity_poly.pdbx_seq_one_letter_code
_entity_poly.pdbx_strand_id
1 'polypeptide(L)'
;QVVSVAASLIPFLEHDDANRALMGSNMQRQAVPTLRSQKPLVGTGMERNVAHDSGVCVVAKHGGVVDKVDAGRIVIKVHDAEVQAGDAGVDIYNLTKYTRSNQNTCINQRPIVNIGDIVSRGDILADGPSVDMGELALGQNMRIAFMPWNGYNFEDSILVSERVVQEDRFTTIHIQELTCIARD
;
A
#
# COMPACT_ATOMS: atom_id res chain seq x y z
N GLN A 1 13.95 -23.31 7.55
CA GLN A 1 12.57 -23.44 7.08
C GLN A 1 12.25 -22.34 6.09
N VAL A 2 11.58 -22.71 5.01
CA VAL A 2 11.08 -21.77 4.00
C VAL A 2 9.59 -21.58 4.23
N VAL A 3 9.14 -20.33 4.38
CA VAL A 3 7.73 -19.98 4.57
C VAL A 3 7.23 -19.16 3.38
N SER A 4 5.92 -19.11 3.18
CA SER A 4 5.32 -18.27 2.14
C SER A 4 5.52 -16.78 2.46
N VAL A 5 5.38 -15.92 1.44
CA VAL A 5 5.45 -14.47 1.62
C VAL A 5 4.41 -13.98 2.62
N ALA A 6 3.17 -14.48 2.54
CA ALA A 6 2.12 -14.09 3.48
C ALA A 6 2.46 -14.47 4.93
N ALA A 7 2.99 -15.68 5.15
CA ALA A 7 3.42 -16.11 6.48
C ALA A 7 4.62 -15.28 6.98
N SER A 8 5.53 -14.86 6.09
CA SER A 8 6.70 -14.06 6.45
C SER A 8 6.37 -12.63 6.91
N LEU A 9 5.15 -12.17 6.65
CA LEU A 9 4.64 -10.86 7.09
C LEU A 9 4.00 -10.89 8.49
N ILE A 10 3.82 -12.07 9.10
CA ILE A 10 3.19 -12.21 10.42
C ILE A 10 4.25 -12.01 11.50
N PRO A 11 4.18 -10.95 12.31
CA PRO A 11 5.09 -10.78 13.44
C PRO A 11 4.80 -11.80 14.52
N PHE A 12 5.84 -12.27 15.22
CA PHE A 12 5.73 -13.29 16.26
C PHE A 12 5.07 -14.60 15.81
N LEU A 13 5.33 -15.00 14.57
CA LEU A 13 4.75 -16.22 13.98
C LEU A 13 5.08 -17.48 14.80
N GLU A 14 6.24 -17.53 15.40
CA GLU A 14 6.71 -18.64 16.24
C GLU A 14 5.86 -18.88 17.50
N HIS A 15 5.07 -17.89 17.91
CA HIS A 15 4.16 -17.98 19.05
C HIS A 15 2.72 -18.39 18.67
N ASP A 16 2.45 -18.51 17.37
CA ASP A 16 1.12 -18.85 16.86
C ASP A 16 1.01 -20.35 16.55
N ASP A 17 -0.18 -20.91 16.83
CA ASP A 17 -0.54 -22.23 16.34
C ASP A 17 -0.67 -22.23 14.81
N ALA A 18 -0.32 -23.37 14.18
CA ALA A 18 -0.33 -23.50 12.73
C ALA A 18 -1.68 -23.19 12.10
N ASN A 19 -2.78 -23.58 12.75
CA ASN A 19 -4.13 -23.32 12.26
C ASN A 19 -4.45 -21.81 12.25
N ARG A 20 -4.06 -21.09 13.31
CA ARG A 20 -4.28 -19.63 13.40
C ARG A 20 -3.37 -18.86 12.46
N ALA A 21 -2.13 -19.30 12.29
CA ALA A 21 -1.21 -18.74 11.30
C ALA A 21 -1.75 -18.90 9.87
N LEU A 22 -2.32 -20.05 9.53
CA LEU A 22 -2.98 -20.29 8.25
C LEU A 22 -4.16 -19.33 8.03
N MET A 23 -5.04 -19.19 9.02
CA MET A 23 -6.18 -18.27 8.95
C MET A 23 -5.71 -16.83 8.75
N GLY A 24 -4.74 -16.36 9.54
CA GLY A 24 -4.17 -15.02 9.44
C GLY A 24 -3.53 -14.75 8.07
N SER A 25 -2.74 -15.68 7.58
CA SER A 25 -2.12 -15.63 6.25
C SER A 25 -3.16 -15.52 5.13
N ASN A 26 -4.26 -16.27 5.22
CA ASN A 26 -5.34 -16.19 4.25
C ASN A 26 -6.11 -14.87 4.34
N MET A 27 -6.35 -14.34 5.55
CA MET A 27 -7.03 -13.07 5.75
C MET A 27 -6.22 -11.87 5.26
N GLN A 28 -4.89 -11.87 5.35
CA GLN A 28 -4.03 -10.85 4.75
C GLN A 28 -4.30 -10.66 3.25
N ARG A 29 -4.55 -11.74 2.52
CA ARG A 29 -4.82 -11.72 1.08
C ARG A 29 -6.19 -11.14 0.72
N GLN A 30 -7.08 -10.98 1.69
CA GLN A 30 -8.43 -10.43 1.54
C GLN A 30 -8.54 -8.98 2.00
N ALA A 31 -7.41 -8.36 2.35
CA ALA A 31 -7.39 -6.97 2.81
C ALA A 31 -7.82 -6.01 1.69
N VAL A 32 -8.71 -5.08 2.04
CA VAL A 32 -9.22 -4.05 1.14
C VAL A 32 -8.48 -2.75 1.42
N PRO A 33 -7.99 -2.04 0.39
CA PRO A 33 -7.34 -0.75 0.57
C PRO A 33 -8.28 0.27 1.23
N THR A 34 -7.82 0.89 2.31
CA THR A 34 -8.53 1.98 2.99
C THR A 34 -8.17 3.33 2.36
N LEU A 35 -8.91 4.39 2.69
CA LEU A 35 -8.62 5.75 2.21
C LEU A 35 -7.19 6.18 2.55
N ARG A 36 -6.75 5.89 3.76
CA ARG A 36 -5.38 6.10 4.23
C ARG A 36 -4.91 4.84 4.90
N SER A 37 -3.92 4.21 4.34
CA SER A 37 -3.23 3.11 4.98
C SER A 37 -2.15 3.64 5.91
N GLN A 38 -1.88 2.90 6.99
CA GLN A 38 -0.80 3.20 7.92
C GLN A 38 0.15 2.02 7.98
N LYS A 39 1.44 2.27 7.89
CA LYS A 39 2.42 1.21 8.07
C LYS A 39 2.31 0.62 9.48
N PRO A 40 2.47 -0.71 9.63
CA PRO A 40 2.38 -1.33 10.92
C PRO A 40 3.50 -0.84 11.86
N LEU A 41 3.17 -0.66 13.15
CA LEU A 41 4.15 -0.29 14.16
C LEU A 41 5.09 -1.45 14.49
N VAL A 42 4.60 -2.68 14.35
CA VAL A 42 5.37 -3.91 14.53
C VAL A 42 5.30 -4.70 13.23
N GLY A 43 6.44 -4.99 12.66
CA GLY A 43 6.57 -5.70 11.39
C GLY A 43 7.75 -6.66 11.37
N THR A 44 7.90 -7.39 10.29
CA THR A 44 8.96 -8.39 10.11
C THR A 44 10.13 -7.90 9.26
N GLY A 45 10.01 -6.70 8.66
CA GLY A 45 10.99 -6.17 7.70
C GLY A 45 10.74 -6.60 6.25
N MET A 46 9.84 -7.56 6.01
CA MET A 46 9.47 -7.98 4.64
C MET A 46 8.53 -7.00 3.95
N GLU A 47 7.88 -6.11 4.68
CA GLU A 47 6.87 -5.17 4.16
C GLU A 47 7.42 -4.30 3.04
N ARG A 48 8.66 -3.83 3.18
CA ARG A 48 9.33 -3.00 2.17
C ARG A 48 9.59 -3.76 0.88
N ASN A 49 10.13 -4.98 1.00
CA ASN A 49 10.42 -5.82 -0.16
C ASN A 49 9.13 -6.23 -0.90
N VAL A 50 8.09 -6.58 -0.15
CA VAL A 50 6.79 -6.95 -0.72
C VAL A 50 6.16 -5.76 -1.44
N ALA A 51 6.18 -4.57 -0.86
CA ALA A 51 5.66 -3.35 -1.50
C ALA A 51 6.41 -3.02 -2.80
N HIS A 52 7.74 -3.11 -2.79
CA HIS A 52 8.56 -2.88 -3.97
C HIS A 52 8.28 -3.90 -5.08
N ASP A 53 8.26 -5.19 -4.75
CA ASP A 53 8.17 -6.28 -5.73
C ASP A 53 6.74 -6.51 -6.23
N SER A 54 5.72 -6.00 -5.52
CA SER A 54 4.31 -6.11 -5.93
C SER A 54 3.97 -5.32 -7.19
N GLY A 55 4.79 -4.33 -7.55
CA GLY A 55 4.55 -3.48 -8.71
C GLY A 55 3.46 -2.43 -8.56
N VAL A 56 2.88 -2.26 -7.36
CA VAL A 56 1.86 -1.22 -7.09
C VAL A 56 2.45 0.16 -6.86
N CYS A 57 3.74 0.22 -6.51
CA CYS A 57 4.49 1.45 -6.31
C CYS A 57 5.20 1.88 -7.59
N VAL A 58 5.44 3.17 -7.73
CA VAL A 58 6.31 3.70 -8.79
C VAL A 58 7.75 3.68 -8.29
N VAL A 59 8.61 3.01 -9.05
CA VAL A 59 10.03 2.80 -8.71
C VAL A 59 10.91 3.53 -9.71
N ALA A 60 11.98 4.16 -9.23
CA ALA A 60 12.94 4.87 -10.07
C ALA A 60 13.70 3.92 -11.00
N LYS A 61 13.71 4.21 -12.30
CA LYS A 61 14.44 3.47 -13.32
C LYS A 61 15.93 3.80 -13.32
N HIS A 62 16.24 5.06 -13.08
CA HIS A 62 17.59 5.61 -12.99
C HIS A 62 17.75 6.47 -11.75
N GLY A 63 18.98 6.69 -11.33
CA GLY A 63 19.31 7.66 -10.30
C GLY A 63 19.24 9.10 -10.82
N GLY A 64 18.88 10.03 -9.96
CA GLY A 64 18.76 11.43 -10.37
C GLY A 64 18.30 12.35 -9.25
N VAL A 65 17.91 13.55 -9.66
CA VAL A 65 17.34 14.57 -8.78
C VAL A 65 15.90 14.85 -9.21
N VAL A 66 15.00 14.89 -8.25
CA VAL A 66 13.59 15.21 -8.49
C VAL A 66 13.47 16.69 -8.88
N ASP A 67 13.05 16.94 -10.12
CA ASP A 67 12.90 18.29 -10.67
C ASP A 67 11.52 18.87 -10.42
N LYS A 68 10.48 18.08 -10.70
CA LYS A 68 9.07 18.48 -10.53
C LYS A 68 8.24 17.34 -9.98
N VAL A 69 7.31 17.67 -9.10
CA VAL A 69 6.32 16.75 -8.52
C VAL A 69 4.97 17.41 -8.51
N ASP A 70 3.98 16.72 -9.03
CA ASP A 70 2.56 17.03 -8.85
C ASP A 70 1.77 15.75 -8.56
N ALA A 71 0.48 15.87 -8.34
CA ALA A 71 -0.37 14.71 -8.03
C ALA A 71 -0.46 13.70 -9.18
N GLY A 72 -0.20 14.11 -10.39
CA GLY A 72 -0.33 13.29 -11.61
C GLY A 72 0.99 12.78 -12.17
N ARG A 73 2.11 13.38 -11.82
CA ARG A 73 3.42 13.01 -12.38
C ARG A 73 4.60 13.40 -11.51
N ILE A 74 5.70 12.67 -11.71
CA ILE A 74 7.01 12.97 -11.13
C ILE A 74 8.01 13.09 -12.27
N VAL A 75 8.81 14.16 -12.28
CA VAL A 75 9.86 14.38 -13.26
C VAL A 75 11.22 14.31 -12.56
N ILE A 76 12.09 13.43 -13.02
CA ILE A 76 13.43 13.23 -12.47
C ILE A 76 14.46 13.59 -13.55
N LYS A 77 15.38 14.47 -13.20
CA LYS A 77 16.58 14.71 -13.99
C LYS A 77 17.60 13.62 -13.67
N VAL A 78 17.87 12.76 -14.65
CA VAL A 78 18.80 11.63 -14.50
C VAL A 78 20.22 12.14 -14.33
N HIS A 79 21.03 11.46 -13.51
CA HIS A 79 22.46 11.76 -13.39
C HIS A 79 23.19 11.50 -14.71
N ASP A 80 24.07 12.40 -15.11
CA ASP A 80 24.81 12.33 -16.38
C ASP A 80 25.57 11.00 -16.55
N ALA A 81 25.98 10.36 -15.45
CA ALA A 81 26.66 9.07 -15.46
C ALA A 81 25.76 7.88 -15.84
N GLU A 82 24.45 8.02 -15.71
CA GLU A 82 23.45 6.98 -15.99
C GLU A 82 22.71 7.22 -17.33
N VAL A 83 22.92 8.37 -17.95
CA VAL A 83 22.32 8.70 -19.25
C VAL A 83 23.03 7.93 -20.35
N GLN A 84 22.29 7.12 -21.10
CA GLN A 84 22.83 6.43 -22.28
C GLN A 84 22.80 7.34 -23.51
N ALA A 85 23.69 7.07 -24.47
CA ALA A 85 23.72 7.83 -25.70
C ALA A 85 22.41 7.70 -26.48
N GLY A 86 21.67 8.82 -26.60
CA GLY A 86 20.36 8.87 -27.26
C GLY A 86 19.17 9.05 -26.29
N ASP A 87 19.40 8.96 -24.98
CA ASP A 87 18.35 9.21 -23.98
C ASP A 87 18.17 10.70 -23.69
N ALA A 88 16.95 11.06 -23.31
CA ALA A 88 16.58 12.46 -23.05
C ALA A 88 17.16 13.04 -21.75
N GLY A 89 17.81 12.23 -20.91
CA GLY A 89 18.34 12.66 -19.60
C GLY A 89 17.26 13.04 -18.55
N VAL A 90 16.01 12.78 -18.86
CA VAL A 90 14.86 13.05 -18.00
C VAL A 90 13.91 11.87 -18.00
N ASP A 91 13.54 11.40 -16.81
CA ASP A 91 12.52 10.38 -16.61
C ASP A 91 11.21 11.04 -16.16
N ILE A 92 10.11 10.71 -16.84
CA ILE A 92 8.77 11.17 -16.48
C ILE A 92 7.94 9.96 -16.04
N TYR A 93 7.44 10.01 -14.81
CA TYR A 93 6.59 8.99 -14.22
C TYR A 93 5.17 9.53 -14.09
N ASN A 94 4.24 8.99 -14.88
CA ASN A 94 2.82 9.31 -14.76
C ASN A 94 2.20 8.42 -13.68
N LEU A 95 1.49 9.05 -12.75
CA LEU A 95 0.84 8.36 -11.64
C LEU A 95 -0.57 7.93 -12.02
N THR A 96 -0.93 6.71 -11.63
CA THR A 96 -2.30 6.21 -11.78
C THR A 96 -3.19 6.85 -10.73
N LYS A 97 -4.28 7.48 -11.16
CA LYS A 97 -5.19 8.22 -10.29
C LYS A 97 -6.60 7.63 -10.34
N TYR A 98 -7.10 7.16 -9.19
CA TYR A 98 -8.49 6.75 -8.97
C TYR A 98 -9.06 5.84 -10.06
N THR A 99 -8.31 4.81 -10.44
CA THR A 99 -8.77 3.82 -11.41
C THR A 99 -9.38 2.60 -10.72
N ARG A 100 -10.27 1.91 -11.43
CA ARG A 100 -10.88 0.70 -10.95
C ARG A 100 -9.90 -0.48 -11.04
N SER A 101 -9.76 -1.26 -9.97
CA SER A 101 -9.07 -2.55 -10.00
C SER A 101 -10.01 -3.67 -10.47
N ASN A 102 -9.47 -4.86 -10.72
CA ASN A 102 -10.26 -6.04 -11.07
C ASN A 102 -11.27 -6.45 -9.99
N GLN A 103 -11.00 -6.11 -8.72
CA GLN A 103 -11.86 -6.36 -7.58
C GLN A 103 -12.76 -5.17 -7.23
N ASN A 104 -12.92 -4.20 -8.14
CA ASN A 104 -13.69 -2.97 -7.94
C ASN A 104 -13.16 -2.06 -6.82
N THR A 105 -11.93 -2.21 -6.42
CA THR A 105 -11.27 -1.32 -5.46
C THR A 105 -10.60 -0.15 -6.17
N CYS A 106 -10.29 0.92 -5.44
CA CYS A 106 -9.64 2.09 -5.98
C CYS A 106 -8.13 1.90 -6.06
N ILE A 107 -7.56 2.13 -7.24
CA ILE A 107 -6.11 2.24 -7.44
C ILE A 107 -5.77 3.71 -7.53
N ASN A 108 -4.97 4.20 -6.61
CA ASN A 108 -4.48 5.57 -6.59
C ASN A 108 -3.03 5.59 -6.15
N GLN A 109 -2.18 6.26 -6.92
CA GLN A 109 -0.77 6.43 -6.59
C GLN A 109 -0.52 7.85 -6.08
N ARG A 110 0.28 7.97 -5.04
CA ARG A 110 0.57 9.22 -4.36
C ARG A 110 2.08 9.41 -4.23
N PRO A 111 2.65 10.54 -4.69
CA PRO A 111 4.09 10.78 -4.60
C PRO A 111 4.52 10.91 -3.13
N ILE A 112 5.70 10.37 -2.83
CA ILE A 112 6.34 10.47 -1.49
C ILE A 112 7.63 11.27 -1.53
N VAL A 113 8.10 11.66 -2.71
CA VAL A 113 9.33 12.45 -2.91
C VAL A 113 8.99 13.93 -3.03
N ASN A 114 9.94 14.77 -2.67
CA ASN A 114 9.86 16.23 -2.79
C ASN A 114 10.82 16.73 -3.88
N ILE A 115 10.56 17.95 -4.35
CA ILE A 115 11.45 18.62 -5.31
C ILE A 115 12.83 18.81 -4.67
N GLY A 116 13.88 18.43 -5.38
CA GLY A 116 15.27 18.50 -4.93
C GLY A 116 15.79 17.24 -4.24
N ASP A 117 14.93 16.24 -3.97
CA ASP A 117 15.39 14.98 -3.41
C ASP A 117 16.29 14.23 -4.41
N ILE A 118 17.35 13.62 -3.87
CA ILE A 118 18.22 12.74 -4.63
C ILE A 118 17.66 11.32 -4.50
N VAL A 119 17.46 10.68 -5.63
CA VAL A 119 16.94 9.31 -5.70
C VAL A 119 17.94 8.40 -6.41
N SER A 120 18.00 7.16 -6.00
CA SER A 120 18.79 6.11 -6.61
C SER A 120 17.89 5.17 -7.41
N ARG A 121 18.46 4.46 -8.35
CA ARG A 121 17.75 3.40 -9.07
C ARG A 121 17.15 2.40 -8.08
N GLY A 122 15.87 2.08 -8.23
CA GLY A 122 15.16 1.15 -7.35
C GLY A 122 14.45 1.81 -6.16
N ASP A 123 14.63 3.12 -5.93
CA ASP A 123 13.91 3.83 -4.88
C ASP A 123 12.42 3.96 -5.24
N ILE A 124 11.56 3.88 -4.23
CA ILE A 124 10.12 4.09 -4.41
C ILE A 124 9.85 5.59 -4.46
N LEU A 125 9.20 6.03 -5.53
CA LEU A 125 8.86 7.43 -5.80
C LEU A 125 7.42 7.77 -5.40
N ALA A 126 6.52 6.81 -5.54
CA ALA A 126 5.11 6.99 -5.20
C ALA A 126 4.53 5.71 -4.58
N ASP A 127 3.72 5.90 -3.54
CA ASP A 127 2.99 4.82 -2.89
C ASP A 127 1.78 4.41 -3.72
N GLY A 128 1.55 3.10 -3.82
CA GLY A 128 0.34 2.53 -4.39
C GLY A 128 -0.75 2.28 -3.32
N PRO A 129 -1.82 1.57 -3.70
CA PRO A 129 -2.84 1.15 -2.75
C PRO A 129 -2.25 0.23 -1.68
N SER A 130 -2.70 0.39 -0.43
CA SER A 130 -2.22 -0.38 0.74
C SER A 130 -0.70 -0.31 0.97
N VAL A 131 -0.10 0.81 0.64
CA VAL A 131 1.32 1.09 0.90
C VAL A 131 1.43 2.44 1.60
N ASP A 132 2.31 2.53 2.59
CA ASP A 132 2.63 3.76 3.31
C ASP A 132 4.15 3.90 3.41
N MET A 133 4.69 5.01 2.85
CA MET A 133 6.13 5.33 2.81
C MET A 133 6.98 4.17 2.27
N GLY A 134 6.50 3.49 1.23
CA GLY A 134 7.18 2.37 0.60
C GLY A 134 7.11 1.05 1.37
N GLU A 135 6.31 0.97 2.42
CA GLU A 135 6.09 -0.25 3.20
C GLU A 135 4.64 -0.73 3.05
N LEU A 136 4.45 -2.05 3.00
CA LEU A 136 3.12 -2.63 2.92
C LEU A 136 2.30 -2.26 4.16
N ALA A 137 1.12 -1.68 3.94
CA ALA A 137 0.20 -1.20 4.97
C ALA A 137 -1.22 -1.68 4.63
N LEU A 138 -1.62 -2.82 5.18
CA LEU A 138 -2.90 -3.45 4.84
C LEU A 138 -4.10 -2.88 5.61
N GLY A 139 -3.88 -1.94 6.52
CA GLY A 139 -4.94 -1.39 7.34
C GLY A 139 -4.50 -0.20 8.17
N GLN A 140 -5.02 -0.13 9.38
CA GLN A 140 -4.84 0.97 10.32
C GLN A 140 -4.29 0.48 11.66
N ASN A 141 -3.47 1.29 12.31
CA ASN A 141 -3.06 1.03 13.69
C ASN A 141 -4.14 1.51 14.65
N MET A 142 -4.62 0.61 15.50
CA MET A 142 -5.72 0.88 16.43
C MET A 142 -5.28 0.61 17.86
N ARG A 143 -5.74 1.43 18.79
CA ARG A 143 -5.60 1.14 20.22
C ARG A 143 -6.69 0.14 20.61
N ILE A 144 -6.30 -0.97 21.21
CA ILE A 144 -7.18 -2.09 21.58
C ILE A 144 -7.13 -2.29 23.09
N ALA A 145 -8.28 -2.58 23.69
CA ALA A 145 -8.40 -3.07 25.06
C ALA A 145 -8.88 -4.53 25.03
N PHE A 146 -8.18 -5.41 25.72
CA PHE A 146 -8.56 -6.81 25.90
C PHE A 146 -9.30 -6.96 27.23
N MET A 147 -10.61 -6.84 27.17
CA MET A 147 -11.46 -6.91 28.37
C MET A 147 -12.91 -7.26 27.98
N PRO A 148 -13.69 -7.93 28.88
CA PRO A 148 -15.13 -8.03 28.70
C PRO A 148 -15.79 -6.66 28.86
N TRP A 149 -16.81 -6.38 28.05
CA TRP A 149 -17.57 -5.14 28.17
C TRP A 149 -19.08 -5.40 28.04
N ASN A 150 -19.76 -5.52 29.16
CA ASN A 150 -21.21 -5.73 29.26
C ASN A 150 -21.80 -6.84 28.39
N GLY A 151 -21.00 -7.86 28.05
CA GLY A 151 -21.40 -8.95 27.18
C GLY A 151 -21.48 -8.62 25.69
N TYR A 152 -21.26 -7.38 25.28
CA TYR A 152 -21.35 -6.99 23.87
C TYR A 152 -20.16 -7.45 23.01
N ASN A 153 -19.09 -7.92 23.62
CA ASN A 153 -17.94 -8.52 22.94
C ASN A 153 -17.83 -10.03 23.22
N PHE A 154 -18.98 -10.70 23.43
CA PHE A 154 -19.03 -12.15 23.64
C PHE A 154 -18.56 -12.93 22.41
N GLU A 155 -17.78 -13.99 22.63
CA GLU A 155 -17.16 -14.82 21.59
C GLU A 155 -16.30 -13.98 20.63
N ASP A 156 -16.59 -14.02 19.32
CA ASP A 156 -15.84 -13.31 18.26
C ASP A 156 -16.35 -11.90 18.00
N SER A 157 -17.27 -11.39 18.84
CA SER A 157 -17.80 -10.03 18.71
C SER A 157 -16.76 -9.00 19.08
N ILE A 158 -16.71 -7.90 18.33
CA ILE A 158 -15.81 -6.79 18.55
C ILE A 158 -16.62 -5.50 18.68
N LEU A 159 -16.34 -4.70 19.70
CA LEU A 159 -16.84 -3.35 19.84
C LEU A 159 -15.86 -2.37 19.22
N VAL A 160 -16.37 -1.43 18.48
CA VAL A 160 -15.59 -0.32 17.92
C VAL A 160 -16.06 1.01 18.46
N SER A 161 -15.15 1.93 18.67
CA SER A 161 -15.45 3.30 19.08
C SER A 161 -16.10 4.07 17.92
N GLU A 162 -16.97 5.02 18.24
CA GLU A 162 -17.57 5.95 17.27
C GLU A 162 -16.49 6.77 16.51
N ARG A 163 -15.33 6.99 17.11
CA ARG A 163 -14.18 7.64 16.46
C ARG A 163 -13.72 6.92 15.21
N VAL A 164 -13.86 5.60 15.12
CA VAL A 164 -13.52 4.81 13.93
C VAL A 164 -14.31 5.30 12.71
N VAL A 165 -15.60 5.63 12.91
CA VAL A 165 -16.46 6.18 11.87
C VAL A 165 -16.16 7.66 11.61
N GLN A 166 -15.98 8.45 12.66
CA GLN A 166 -15.70 9.89 12.54
C GLN A 166 -14.36 10.18 11.83
N GLU A 167 -13.36 9.36 12.07
CA GLU A 167 -12.03 9.51 11.48
C GLU A 167 -11.84 8.74 10.16
N ASP A 168 -12.89 8.13 9.62
CA ASP A 168 -12.86 7.30 8.40
C ASP A 168 -11.75 6.23 8.40
N ARG A 169 -11.53 5.60 9.56
CA ARG A 169 -10.40 4.68 9.74
C ARG A 169 -10.45 3.47 8.82
N PHE A 170 -11.63 2.88 8.61
CA PHE A 170 -11.84 1.72 7.76
C PHE A 170 -12.64 2.01 6.49
N THR A 171 -12.78 3.28 6.15
CA THR A 171 -13.50 3.70 4.94
C THR A 171 -12.74 3.30 3.69
N THR A 172 -13.45 2.73 2.73
CA THR A 172 -12.91 2.26 1.45
C THR A 172 -13.65 2.88 0.28
N ILE A 173 -13.01 2.91 -0.88
CA ILE A 173 -13.62 3.36 -2.13
C ILE A 173 -13.79 2.16 -3.05
N HIS A 174 -15.01 1.95 -3.53
CA HIS A 174 -15.33 0.94 -4.52
C HIS A 174 -15.81 1.61 -5.81
N ILE A 175 -15.23 1.21 -6.94
CA ILE A 175 -15.55 1.73 -8.27
C ILE A 175 -16.16 0.61 -9.09
N GLN A 176 -17.40 0.80 -9.53
CA GLN A 176 -18.10 -0.12 -10.42
C GLN A 176 -18.27 0.50 -11.79
N GLU A 177 -18.02 -0.28 -12.81
CA GLU A 177 -18.26 0.09 -14.20
C GLU A 177 -19.47 -0.65 -14.75
N LEU A 178 -20.47 0.09 -15.17
CA LEU A 178 -21.68 -0.44 -15.76
C LEU A 178 -21.79 0.01 -17.21
N THR A 179 -21.99 -0.95 -18.12
CA THR A 179 -22.17 -0.69 -19.55
C THR A 179 -23.59 -0.99 -19.97
N CYS A 180 -24.20 -0.07 -20.69
CA CYS A 180 -25.51 -0.25 -21.30
C CYS A 180 -25.41 -0.04 -22.81
N ILE A 181 -25.91 -0.99 -23.59
CA ILE A 181 -25.95 -0.90 -25.06
C ILE A 181 -27.38 -0.64 -25.48
N ALA A 182 -27.62 0.54 -26.04
CA ALA A 182 -28.88 0.83 -26.69
C ALA A 182 -28.98 0.04 -28.02
N ARG A 183 -30.07 -0.68 -28.20
CA ARG A 183 -30.37 -1.42 -29.45
C ARG A 183 -31.69 -0.90 -29.99
N ASP A 184 -31.74 -0.75 -31.31
CA ASP A 184 -33.00 -0.41 -32.07
C ASP A 184 -33.92 -1.64 -32.09
#